data_6c4192cd8a35a65ed9b4241e9991b7b1
#
_entry.id   6c4192cd8a35a65ed9b4241e9991b7b1
#
_cell.length_a   1.000
_cell.length_b   1.000
_cell.length_c   1.000
_cell.angle_alpha   90.00
_cell.angle_beta   90.00
_cell.angle_gamma   90.00
#
_symmetry.space_group_name_H-M   'P 1'
#
loop_
_entity.id
_entity.type
_entity.pdbx_description
1 polymer ?
#
loop_
_entity_poly.entity_id
_entity_poly.type
_entity_poly.pdbx_seq_one_letter_code
_entity_poly.pdbx_strand_id
1 'polypeptide(L)'
;MGATPLRLAGDTNLLLDLADGDEEVLDAVALIDQRLPQADWLVSPSVLDELAFLTESGDTLPLRQSASVAFRQLRSGRRFRAMLDLPFPSNFIEQVADEIRQRELIPAGEVHDSWVLAEAALLQCALLLTSDAHLRGVDHELLTLVLNQFDLAPPVIATPREIVRKFFR
;
A
#
# COMPACT_ATOMS: atom_id res chain seq x y z
N MET A 1 -25.24 -9.13 -12.36
CA MET A 1 -24.35 -8.95 -11.20
C MET A 1 -23.06 -8.31 -11.69
N GLY A 2 -22.72 -7.15 -11.15
CA GLY A 2 -21.44 -6.50 -11.47
C GLY A 2 -20.29 -7.29 -10.87
N ALA A 3 -19.17 -7.46 -11.58
CA ALA A 3 -17.95 -7.99 -11.03
C ALA A 3 -17.48 -7.07 -9.89
N THR A 4 -17.00 -7.65 -8.79
CA THR A 4 -16.40 -6.87 -7.70
C THR A 4 -15.21 -6.10 -8.27
N PRO A 5 -15.10 -4.79 -8.02
CA PRO A 5 -13.99 -4.01 -8.53
C PRO A 5 -12.66 -4.54 -7.99
N LEU A 6 -11.64 -4.53 -8.84
CA LEU A 6 -10.29 -4.90 -8.44
C LEU A 6 -9.78 -3.89 -7.41
N ARG A 7 -9.26 -4.36 -6.28
CA ARG A 7 -8.74 -3.52 -5.22
C ARG A 7 -7.23 -3.37 -5.37
N LEU A 8 -6.76 -2.15 -5.23
CA LEU A 8 -5.35 -1.79 -5.30
C LEU A 8 -4.98 -1.03 -4.02
N ALA A 9 -3.77 -1.22 -3.54
CA ALA A 9 -3.26 -0.51 -2.38
C ALA A 9 -2.00 0.30 -2.73
N GLY A 10 -1.84 1.42 -2.08
CA GLY A 10 -0.62 2.22 -2.08
C GLY A 10 -0.08 2.33 -0.65
N ASP A 11 1.23 2.34 -0.50
CA ASP A 11 1.88 2.60 0.79
C ASP A 11 2.01 4.11 1.06
N THR A 12 2.57 4.45 2.21
CA THR A 12 2.79 5.84 2.61
C THR A 12 3.70 6.58 1.62
N ASN A 13 4.79 5.95 1.18
CA ASN A 13 5.74 6.57 0.26
C ASN A 13 5.10 6.92 -1.08
N LEU A 14 4.24 6.05 -1.61
CA LEU A 14 3.48 6.35 -2.83
C LEU A 14 2.65 7.63 -2.69
N LEU A 15 1.96 7.79 -1.56
CA LEU A 15 1.10 8.95 -1.33
C LEU A 15 1.91 10.23 -1.14
N LEU A 16 3.08 10.15 -0.49
CA LEU A 16 4.00 11.28 -0.35
C LEU A 16 4.56 11.70 -1.73
N ASP A 17 5.00 10.74 -2.53
CA ASP A 17 5.53 10.99 -3.86
C ASP A 17 4.46 11.59 -4.80
N LEU A 18 3.21 11.13 -4.72
CA LEU A 18 2.07 11.73 -5.43
C LEU A 18 1.84 13.18 -4.98
N ALA A 19 1.91 13.45 -3.67
CA ALA A 19 1.74 14.79 -3.14
C ALA A 19 2.85 15.75 -3.58
N ASP A 20 4.07 15.22 -3.75
CA ASP A 20 5.23 15.96 -4.23
C ASP A 20 5.27 16.12 -5.76
N GLY A 21 4.38 15.46 -6.47
CA GLY A 21 4.30 15.52 -7.92
C GLY A 21 5.38 14.72 -8.64
N ASP A 22 5.84 13.62 -8.04
CA ASP A 22 6.80 12.71 -8.69
C ASP A 22 6.23 12.18 -10.01
N GLU A 23 6.93 12.47 -11.12
CA GLU A 23 6.44 12.17 -12.47
C GLU A 23 6.29 10.67 -12.70
N GLU A 24 7.22 9.84 -12.23
CA GLU A 24 7.17 8.39 -12.42
C GLU A 24 5.97 7.78 -11.67
N VAL A 25 5.67 8.28 -10.48
CA VAL A 25 4.51 7.85 -9.69
C VAL A 25 3.21 8.31 -10.35
N LEU A 26 3.14 9.55 -10.80
CA LEU A 26 1.98 10.09 -11.52
C LEU A 26 1.69 9.28 -12.79
N ASP A 27 2.71 8.97 -13.58
CA ASP A 27 2.59 8.17 -14.80
C ASP A 27 2.12 6.75 -14.49
N ALA A 28 2.69 6.11 -13.48
CA ALA A 28 2.30 4.76 -13.07
C ALA A 28 0.83 4.69 -12.65
N VAL A 29 0.39 5.62 -11.82
CA VAL A 29 -1.01 5.68 -11.37
C VAL A 29 -1.96 5.98 -12.53
N ALA A 30 -1.59 6.92 -13.42
CA ALA A 30 -2.39 7.23 -14.61
C ALA A 30 -2.53 6.03 -15.55
N LEU A 31 -1.45 5.27 -15.76
CA LEU A 31 -1.47 4.04 -16.57
C LEU A 31 -2.37 2.96 -15.97
N ILE A 32 -2.28 2.77 -14.65
CA ILE A 32 -3.15 1.83 -13.95
C ILE A 32 -4.62 2.25 -14.09
N ASP A 33 -4.93 3.52 -13.85
CA ASP A 33 -6.31 4.04 -13.98
C ASP A 33 -6.84 3.88 -15.42
N GLN A 34 -5.99 4.08 -16.42
CA GLN A 34 -6.35 3.88 -17.82
C GLN A 34 -6.63 2.42 -18.14
N ARG A 35 -5.83 1.50 -17.61
CA ARG A 35 -5.94 0.06 -17.88
C ARG A 35 -7.00 -0.63 -17.04
N LEU A 36 -7.25 -0.12 -15.85
CA LEU A 36 -8.16 -0.66 -14.85
C LEU A 36 -9.13 0.42 -14.35
N PRO A 37 -9.98 0.99 -15.24
CA PRO A 37 -10.83 2.15 -14.90
C PRO A 37 -11.85 1.87 -13.80
N GLN A 38 -12.11 0.60 -13.51
CA GLN A 38 -13.02 0.16 -12.45
C GLN A 38 -12.29 -0.25 -11.16
N ALA A 39 -10.96 -0.08 -11.11
CA ALA A 39 -10.20 -0.42 -9.91
C ALA A 39 -10.48 0.55 -8.76
N ASP A 40 -10.43 0.02 -7.57
CA ASP A 40 -10.70 0.74 -6.33
C ASP A 40 -9.38 0.88 -5.56
N TRP A 41 -8.84 2.09 -5.49
CA TRP A 41 -7.63 2.39 -4.75
C TRP A 41 -7.95 2.54 -3.27
N LEU A 42 -7.34 1.69 -2.43
CA LEU A 42 -7.53 1.69 -0.99
C LEU A 42 -6.28 2.21 -0.27
N VAL A 43 -6.50 2.95 0.79
CA VAL A 43 -5.47 3.36 1.75
C VAL A 43 -5.80 2.73 3.09
N SER A 44 -4.94 1.84 3.56
CA SER A 44 -5.18 1.05 4.76
C SER A 44 -5.01 1.88 6.05
N PRO A 45 -5.54 1.40 7.18
CA PRO A 45 -5.45 2.12 8.46
C PRO A 45 -4.01 2.46 8.87
N SER A 46 -3.06 1.53 8.73
CA SER A 46 -1.65 1.79 9.09
C SER A 46 -1.02 2.89 8.25
N VAL A 47 -1.36 2.99 6.97
CA VAL A 47 -0.89 4.08 6.10
C VAL A 47 -1.50 5.41 6.54
N LEU A 48 -2.78 5.43 6.89
CA LEU A 48 -3.44 6.64 7.40
C LEU A 48 -2.81 7.12 8.71
N ASP A 49 -2.53 6.20 9.63
CA ASP A 49 -1.91 6.50 10.93
C ASP A 49 -0.50 7.07 10.73
N GLU A 50 0.29 6.49 9.82
CA GLU A 50 1.62 7.01 9.51
C GLU A 50 1.56 8.40 8.88
N LEU A 51 0.68 8.63 7.91
CA LEU A 51 0.50 9.95 7.32
C LEU A 51 0.12 10.99 8.38
N ALA A 52 -0.81 10.66 9.27
CA ALA A 52 -1.20 11.54 10.37
C ALA A 52 -0.02 11.85 11.29
N PHE A 53 0.76 10.83 11.66
CA PHE A 53 1.98 11.00 12.45
C PHE A 53 2.99 11.92 11.76
N LEU A 54 3.24 11.70 10.46
CA LEU A 54 4.20 12.49 9.69
C LEU A 54 3.80 13.95 9.52
N THR A 55 2.51 14.29 9.54
CA THR A 55 2.06 15.69 9.49
C THR A 55 2.54 16.50 10.69
N GLU A 56 2.66 15.86 11.85
CA GLU A 56 3.03 16.50 13.11
C GLU A 56 4.49 16.25 13.49
N SER A 57 4.97 15.04 13.28
CA SER A 57 6.24 14.53 13.80
C SER A 57 7.24 14.09 12.74
N GLY A 58 7.02 14.38 11.47
CA GLY A 58 7.98 14.10 10.41
C GLY A 58 9.32 14.80 10.66
N ASP A 59 10.44 14.13 10.38
CA ASP A 59 11.80 14.55 10.71
C ASP A 59 12.17 15.90 10.10
N THR A 60 11.62 16.24 8.94
CA THR A 60 11.90 17.49 8.23
C THR A 60 10.61 18.26 7.95
N LEU A 61 10.73 19.58 7.81
CA LEU A 61 9.60 20.42 7.40
C LEU A 61 9.03 20.02 6.04
N PRO A 62 9.83 19.77 4.98
CA PRO A 62 9.32 19.28 3.71
C PRO A 62 8.50 18.00 3.85
N LEU A 63 8.96 17.03 4.63
CA LEU A 63 8.23 15.78 4.87
C LEU A 63 6.88 16.03 5.54
N ARG A 64 6.82 16.88 6.57
CA ARG A 64 5.55 17.26 7.20
C ARG A 64 4.59 17.96 6.24
N GLN A 65 5.12 18.78 5.35
CA GLN A 65 4.32 19.47 4.32
C GLN A 65 3.77 18.48 3.30
N SER A 66 4.59 17.56 2.78
CA SER A 66 4.16 16.51 1.85
C SER A 66 3.09 15.61 2.47
N ALA A 67 3.28 15.20 3.72
CA ALA A 67 2.28 14.41 4.46
C ALA A 67 0.96 15.18 4.62
N SER A 68 1.01 16.47 4.93
CA SER A 68 -0.19 17.31 5.04
C SER A 68 -0.92 17.45 3.70
N VAL A 69 -0.20 17.59 2.59
CA VAL A 69 -0.79 17.63 1.24
C VAL A 69 -1.42 16.29 0.90
N ALA A 70 -0.71 15.18 1.13
CA ALA A 70 -1.22 13.83 0.90
C ALA A 70 -2.52 13.59 1.70
N PHE A 71 -2.53 13.93 2.97
CA PHE A 71 -3.70 13.75 3.83
C PHE A 71 -4.91 14.58 3.36
N ARG A 72 -4.69 15.83 2.93
CA ARG A 72 -5.75 16.67 2.35
C ARG A 72 -6.29 16.09 1.04
N GLN A 73 -5.42 15.56 0.18
CA GLN A 73 -5.81 14.92 -1.08
C GLN A 73 -6.68 13.68 -0.82
N LEU A 74 -6.37 12.88 0.19
CA LEU A 74 -7.21 11.75 0.60
C LEU A 74 -8.61 12.20 1.05
N ARG A 75 -8.69 13.28 1.81
CA ARG A 75 -9.99 13.81 2.31
C ARG A 75 -10.86 14.40 1.22
N SER A 76 -10.27 15.06 0.24
CA SER A 76 -10.97 15.75 -0.86
C SER A 76 -11.02 14.94 -2.15
N GLY A 77 -10.13 13.96 -2.29
CA GLY A 77 -9.93 13.19 -3.50
C GLY A 77 -10.98 12.10 -3.68
N ARG A 78 -11.19 11.76 -4.95
CA ARG A 78 -12.12 10.69 -5.36
C ARG A 78 -11.40 9.42 -5.79
N ARG A 79 -10.07 9.48 -5.91
CA ARG A 79 -9.25 8.36 -6.40
C ARG A 79 -9.00 7.32 -5.31
N PHE A 80 -8.54 7.78 -4.14
CA PHE A 80 -8.19 6.90 -3.03
C PHE A 80 -9.29 6.88 -1.98
N ARG A 81 -9.68 5.68 -1.58
CA ARG A 81 -10.62 5.47 -0.49
C ARG A 81 -9.87 5.11 0.79
N ALA A 82 -9.99 5.97 1.79
CA ALA A 82 -9.43 5.73 3.10
C ALA A 82 -10.23 4.66 3.86
N MET A 83 -9.53 3.64 4.34
CA MET A 83 -10.09 2.59 5.17
C MET A 83 -9.74 2.87 6.64
N LEU A 84 -10.72 3.36 7.39
CA LEU A 84 -10.50 3.69 8.82
C LEU A 84 -10.35 2.44 9.67
N ASP A 85 -11.08 1.39 9.32
CA ASP A 85 -11.06 0.11 10.00
C ASP A 85 -11.09 -1.04 8.99
N LEU A 86 -10.60 -2.20 9.43
CA LEU A 86 -10.75 -3.45 8.72
C LEU A 86 -11.83 -4.31 9.39
N PRO A 87 -12.59 -5.13 8.62
CA PRO A 87 -13.60 -6.02 9.18
C PRO A 87 -12.97 -7.26 9.86
N PHE A 88 -11.86 -7.07 10.57
CA PHE A 88 -11.11 -8.10 11.26
C PHE A 88 -10.69 -7.63 12.65
N PRO A 89 -10.60 -8.51 13.64
CA PRO A 89 -10.03 -8.18 14.93
C PRO A 89 -8.57 -7.75 14.81
N SER A 90 -8.15 -6.75 15.60
CA SER A 90 -6.77 -6.24 15.57
C SER A 90 -5.72 -7.32 15.85
N ASN A 91 -6.03 -8.27 16.76
CA ASN A 91 -5.13 -9.39 17.05
C ASN A 91 -4.94 -10.32 15.87
N PHE A 92 -5.91 -10.47 15.00
CA PHE A 92 -5.77 -11.27 13.78
C PHE A 92 -4.85 -10.57 12.76
N ILE A 93 -5.02 -9.27 12.57
CA ILE A 93 -4.14 -8.47 11.71
C ILE A 93 -2.70 -8.56 12.22
N GLU A 94 -2.51 -8.43 13.54
CA GLU A 94 -1.21 -8.55 14.19
C GLU A 94 -0.59 -9.93 13.97
N GLN A 95 -1.35 -11.01 14.10
CA GLN A 95 -0.87 -12.37 13.82
C GLN A 95 -0.34 -12.52 12.38
N VAL A 96 -1.05 -11.99 11.39
CA VAL A 96 -0.61 -12.02 10.00
C VAL A 96 0.69 -11.23 9.83
N ALA A 97 0.76 -10.02 10.38
CA ALA A 97 1.95 -9.17 10.32
C ALA A 97 3.15 -9.80 11.03
N ASP A 98 2.91 -10.42 12.20
CA ASP A 98 3.95 -11.12 12.95
C ASP A 98 4.50 -12.32 12.18
N GLU A 99 3.66 -13.11 11.55
CA GLU A 99 4.11 -14.27 10.77
C GLU A 99 4.96 -13.81 9.57
N ILE A 100 4.60 -12.72 8.92
CA ILE A 100 5.40 -12.12 7.83
C ILE A 100 6.82 -11.78 8.34
N ARG A 101 6.94 -11.18 9.53
CA ARG A 101 8.25 -10.84 10.11
C ARG A 101 9.00 -12.08 10.62
N GLN A 102 8.32 -13.02 11.26
CA GLN A 102 8.93 -14.25 11.78
C GLN A 102 9.52 -15.12 10.69
N ARG A 103 8.94 -15.08 9.50
CA ARG A 103 9.46 -15.77 8.31
C ARG A 103 10.52 -14.94 7.56
N GLU A 104 10.94 -13.83 8.13
CA GLU A 104 11.97 -12.95 7.56
C GLU A 104 11.64 -12.45 6.14
N LEU A 105 10.35 -12.36 5.78
CA LEU A 105 9.92 -11.78 4.51
C LEU A 105 10.19 -10.29 4.45
N ILE A 106 10.10 -9.64 5.59
CA ILE A 106 10.46 -8.24 5.84
C ILE A 106 11.39 -8.21 7.05
N PRO A 107 12.40 -7.33 7.11
CA PRO A 107 13.23 -7.19 8.29
C PRO A 107 12.42 -7.03 9.57
N ALA A 108 12.83 -7.69 10.64
CA ALA A 108 12.04 -7.73 11.89
C ALA A 108 11.77 -6.34 12.50
N GLY A 109 12.64 -5.35 12.23
CA GLY A 109 12.47 -3.97 12.67
C GLY A 109 11.46 -3.18 11.86
N GLU A 110 11.08 -3.66 10.67
CA GLU A 110 10.12 -2.99 9.78
C GLU A 110 8.67 -3.39 10.12
N VAL A 111 8.25 -3.03 11.32
CA VAL A 111 6.93 -3.39 11.85
C VAL A 111 5.82 -2.79 11.02
N HIS A 112 5.95 -1.51 10.65
CA HIS A 112 4.95 -0.80 9.86
C HIS A 112 4.72 -1.46 8.49
N ASP A 113 5.79 -1.80 7.76
CA ASP A 113 5.69 -2.44 6.45
C ASP A 113 4.98 -3.80 6.52
N SER A 114 5.21 -4.54 7.60
CA SER A 114 4.52 -5.83 7.81
C SER A 114 3.02 -5.64 8.00
N TRP A 115 2.59 -4.59 8.68
CA TRP A 115 1.18 -4.23 8.83
C TRP A 115 0.57 -3.78 7.50
N VAL A 116 1.25 -2.93 6.75
CA VAL A 116 0.79 -2.49 5.42
C VAL A 116 0.54 -3.69 4.51
N LEU A 117 1.47 -4.65 4.49
CA LEU A 117 1.35 -5.86 3.67
C LEU A 117 0.22 -6.76 4.16
N ALA A 118 0.10 -6.98 5.46
CA ALA A 118 -0.99 -7.75 6.06
C ALA A 118 -2.36 -7.14 5.74
N GLU A 119 -2.51 -5.83 5.90
CA GLU A 119 -3.75 -5.11 5.62
C GLU A 119 -4.11 -5.16 4.13
N ALA A 120 -3.13 -5.03 3.22
CA ALA A 120 -3.36 -5.17 1.78
C ALA A 120 -3.90 -6.57 1.42
N ALA A 121 -3.35 -7.62 2.03
CA ALA A 121 -3.83 -8.98 1.85
C ALA A 121 -5.24 -9.18 2.41
N LEU A 122 -5.52 -8.68 3.61
CA LEU A 122 -6.83 -8.76 4.26
C LEU A 122 -7.91 -7.98 3.51
N LEU A 123 -7.55 -6.87 2.90
CA LEU A 123 -8.41 -6.10 2.01
C LEU A 123 -8.58 -6.75 0.62
N GLN A 124 -7.92 -7.90 0.39
CA GLN A 124 -7.95 -8.61 -0.89
C GLN A 124 -7.46 -7.74 -2.06
N CYS A 125 -6.44 -6.92 -1.82
CA CYS A 125 -5.83 -6.13 -2.87
C CYS A 125 -5.07 -7.02 -3.85
N ALA A 126 -5.29 -6.80 -5.14
CA ALA A 126 -4.56 -7.51 -6.19
C ALA A 126 -3.15 -6.94 -6.42
N LEU A 127 -2.96 -5.65 -6.10
CA LEU A 127 -1.71 -4.94 -6.24
C LEU A 127 -1.43 -4.09 -5.01
N LEU A 128 -0.19 -4.12 -4.54
CA LEU A 128 0.39 -3.12 -3.63
C LEU A 128 1.47 -2.35 -4.40
N LEU A 129 1.21 -1.09 -4.68
CA LEU A 129 2.15 -0.19 -5.35
C LEU A 129 3.00 0.51 -4.31
N THR A 130 4.32 0.35 -4.41
CA THR A 130 5.28 0.87 -3.44
C THR A 130 6.60 1.23 -4.08
N SER A 131 7.28 2.24 -3.53
CA SER A 131 8.69 2.53 -3.84
C SER A 131 9.64 2.00 -2.77
N ASP A 132 9.11 1.35 -1.73
CA ASP A 132 9.91 0.82 -0.63
C ASP A 132 10.65 -0.46 -1.03
N ALA A 133 11.97 -0.50 -0.76
CA ALA A 133 12.82 -1.62 -1.13
C ALA A 133 12.53 -2.89 -0.33
N HIS A 134 12.12 -2.76 0.94
CA HIS A 134 11.79 -3.91 1.79
C HIS A 134 10.52 -4.59 1.30
N LEU A 135 9.48 -3.83 1.02
CA LEU A 135 8.22 -4.35 0.46
C LEU A 135 8.45 -4.95 -0.93
N ARG A 136 9.18 -4.24 -1.80
CA ARG A 136 9.46 -4.75 -3.15
C ARG A 136 10.33 -6.00 -3.15
N GLY A 137 11.21 -6.15 -2.18
CA GLY A 137 12.11 -7.30 -2.02
C GLY A 137 11.45 -8.56 -1.45
N VAL A 138 10.18 -8.53 -1.09
CA VAL A 138 9.47 -9.69 -0.54
C VAL A 138 9.41 -10.82 -1.57
N ASP A 139 9.83 -12.02 -1.15
CA ASP A 139 9.69 -13.22 -1.95
C ASP A 139 8.21 -13.60 -2.08
N HIS A 140 7.69 -13.58 -3.30
CA HIS A 140 6.27 -13.80 -3.57
C HIS A 140 5.83 -15.24 -3.28
N GLU A 141 6.70 -16.23 -3.49
CA GLU A 141 6.36 -17.64 -3.22
C GLU A 141 6.26 -17.88 -1.72
N LEU A 142 7.23 -17.39 -0.94
CA LEU A 142 7.18 -17.46 0.51
C LEU A 142 6.01 -16.68 1.08
N LEU A 143 5.72 -15.50 0.55
CA LEU A 143 4.55 -14.72 0.96
C LEU A 143 3.25 -15.49 0.72
N THR A 144 3.14 -16.16 -0.43
CA THR A 144 1.98 -17.00 -0.75
C THR A 144 1.82 -18.12 0.28
N LEU A 145 2.91 -18.80 0.64
CA LEU A 145 2.88 -19.88 1.63
C LEU A 145 2.46 -19.37 3.02
N VAL A 146 2.96 -18.22 3.42
CA VAL A 146 2.62 -17.59 4.71
C VAL A 146 1.15 -17.19 4.74
N LEU A 147 0.67 -16.48 3.72
CA LEU A 147 -0.70 -15.98 3.68
C LEU A 147 -1.73 -17.08 3.50
N ASN A 148 -1.39 -18.18 2.82
CA ASN A 148 -2.27 -19.33 2.69
C ASN A 148 -2.63 -19.98 4.05
N GLN A 149 -1.80 -19.82 5.07
CA GLN A 149 -2.12 -20.29 6.44
C GLN A 149 -3.32 -19.56 7.05
N PHE A 150 -3.63 -18.39 6.53
CA PHE A 150 -4.74 -17.53 6.96
C PHE A 150 -5.87 -17.47 5.92
N ASP A 151 -5.86 -18.33 4.92
CA ASP A 151 -6.78 -18.30 3.77
C ASP A 151 -6.73 -16.96 2.99
N LEU A 152 -5.55 -16.33 2.94
CA LEU A 152 -5.32 -15.07 2.24
C LEU A 152 -4.47 -15.27 0.98
N ALA A 153 -4.76 -14.48 -0.05
CA ALA A 153 -3.95 -14.40 -1.25
C ALA A 153 -2.98 -13.19 -1.17
N PRO A 154 -1.74 -13.34 -1.65
CA PRO A 154 -0.80 -12.23 -1.66
C PRO A 154 -1.17 -11.20 -2.74
N PRO A 155 -1.03 -9.89 -2.45
CA PRO A 155 -1.02 -8.90 -3.51
C PRO A 155 0.24 -9.06 -4.37
N VAL A 156 0.17 -8.68 -5.64
CA VAL A 156 1.37 -8.43 -6.43
C VAL A 156 2.01 -7.14 -5.89
N ILE A 157 3.29 -7.17 -5.59
CA ILE A 157 4.03 -5.98 -5.14
C ILE A 157 4.84 -5.45 -6.33
N ALA A 158 4.61 -4.19 -6.68
CA ALA A 158 5.30 -3.55 -7.80
C ALA A 158 5.67 -2.11 -7.48
N THR A 159 6.72 -1.62 -8.13
CA THR A 159 7.12 -0.22 -8.06
C THR A 159 6.50 0.59 -9.20
N PRO A 160 6.36 1.92 -9.05
CA PRO A 160 5.95 2.79 -10.14
C PRO A 160 6.79 2.59 -11.40
N ARG A 161 8.10 2.48 -11.27
CA ARG A 161 9.03 2.22 -12.37
C ARG A 161 8.72 0.93 -13.13
N GLU A 162 8.40 -0.14 -12.43
CA GLU A 162 8.02 -1.42 -13.05
C GLU A 162 6.72 -1.30 -13.84
N ILE A 163 5.74 -0.58 -13.31
CA ILE A 163 4.47 -0.32 -14.00
C ILE A 163 4.71 0.45 -15.29
N VAL A 164 5.45 1.55 -15.22
CA VAL A 164 5.78 2.37 -16.39
C VAL A 164 6.52 1.55 -17.43
N ARG A 165 7.56 0.82 -17.05
CA ARG A 165 8.35 -0.02 -17.98
C ARG A 165 7.52 -1.12 -18.65
N LYS A 166 6.60 -1.73 -17.92
CA LYS A 166 5.78 -2.83 -18.43
C LYS A 166 4.75 -2.36 -19.45
N PHE A 167 4.18 -1.19 -19.28
CA PHE A 167 3.07 -0.70 -20.09
C PHE A 167 3.47 0.28 -21.21
N PHE A 168 4.70 0.81 -21.18
CA PHE A 168 5.25 1.64 -22.25
C PHE A 168 6.04 0.86 -23.34
N ARG A 169 5.98 -0.46 -23.32
CA ARG A 169 6.56 -1.30 -24.38
C ARG A 169 5.55 -1.56 -25.48
#